data_49e1ea986739710d271199845905655e
#
_entry.id   49e1ea986739710d271199845905655e
#
_cell.length_a   1.000
_cell.length_b   1.000
_cell.length_c   1.000
_cell.angle_alpha   90.00
_cell.angle_beta   90.00
_cell.angle_gamma   90.00
#
_symmetry.space_group_name_H-M   'P 1'
#
loop_
_entity.id
_entity.type
_entity.pdbx_description
1 polymer ?
#
loop_
_entity_poly.entity_id
_entity_poly.type
_entity_poly.pdbx_seq_one_letter_code
_entity_poly.pdbx_strand_id
1 'polypeptide(L)'
;MNIYMKHIFLYCLMLCTALFTACSDDDDVQEALAEGQGEVIFTFERNQVYSITSLEEMVRLKVTLEKDGETITLPTFDLTGDEKAMTSEPIRLDNGVYTVKKYIAYNDKGVQVMEAYLESDNELVVEHENITTFYFPISIRITYSNNMLRSTLFGICTEIFGNDSTLWPKTWREENEDFLTWENLHFETDDYGNITYLSEIVFDEKFAANTEKGFGGMKKLPSAVAEMPTIESLVIRNIPEFEELPDNLNKSGISSITVLNTSLKEFPKHFENIKHLNTLSIINSKLTEIPASLQKLENLFAVNLDGNEITSFPAELAKSWQKLASLSMRNTKLQSLPAEIFSMKKVSTFDFRNNPDLSSLPETRGEGVALAGFLLDGCGFTSIPAIAATEGIRMLSLADNKITSVSNNELSATLQCLILDGNPL
;
A
#
# COMPACT_ATOMS: atom_id res chain seq x y z
N MET A 1 -6.97 16.63 27.69
CA MET A 1 -6.82 15.29 27.11
C MET A 1 -5.34 14.91 27.13
N ASN A 2 -4.68 14.93 28.28
CA ASN A 2 -3.21 14.75 28.39
C ASN A 2 -2.76 14.20 29.76
N ILE A 3 -3.58 13.36 30.38
CA ILE A 3 -3.25 12.77 31.70
C ILE A 3 -3.28 11.24 31.68
N TYR A 4 -3.91 10.61 30.69
CA TYR A 4 -4.04 9.13 30.63
C TYR A 4 -2.84 8.40 29.98
N MET A 5 -1.99 9.07 29.24
CA MET A 5 -0.82 8.42 28.60
C MET A 5 0.42 8.32 29.48
N LYS A 6 0.52 9.08 30.57
CA LYS A 6 1.68 9.00 31.48
C LYS A 6 1.66 7.83 32.47
N HIS A 7 0.53 7.19 32.69
CA HIS A 7 0.42 6.08 33.65
C HIS A 7 0.64 4.68 33.05
N ILE A 8 0.56 4.52 31.74
CA ILE A 8 0.85 3.23 31.09
C ILE A 8 2.36 3.00 30.96
N PHE A 9 3.15 4.05 30.80
CA PHE A 9 4.62 3.97 30.73
C PHE A 9 5.28 3.57 32.06
N LEU A 10 4.64 3.86 33.20
CA LEU A 10 5.22 3.57 34.49
C LEU A 10 4.98 2.11 34.98
N TYR A 11 4.02 1.40 34.39
CA TYR A 11 3.70 0.01 34.77
C TYR A 11 4.54 -1.03 34.01
N CYS A 12 5.08 -0.72 32.86
CA CYS A 12 6.01 -1.61 32.13
C CYS A 12 7.43 -1.58 32.67
N LEU A 13 7.82 -0.51 33.36
CA LEU A 13 9.19 -0.38 33.90
C LEU A 13 9.42 -1.15 35.21
N MET A 14 8.36 -1.63 35.89
CA MET A 14 8.47 -2.36 37.15
C MET A 14 8.44 -3.89 37.07
N LEU A 15 8.29 -4.46 35.86
CA LEU A 15 8.21 -5.91 35.69
C LEU A 15 9.48 -6.57 35.12
N CYS A 16 10.51 -5.82 34.79
CA CYS A 16 11.77 -6.35 34.27
C CYS A 16 12.91 -6.48 35.31
N THR A 17 12.69 -6.19 36.61
CA THR A 17 13.78 -6.26 37.61
C THR A 17 13.79 -7.51 38.52
N ALA A 18 13.06 -8.56 38.17
CA ALA A 18 12.98 -9.73 39.05
C ALA A 18 13.05 -11.08 38.34
N LEU A 19 14.07 -11.32 37.50
CA LEU A 19 14.38 -12.69 37.01
C LEU A 19 15.84 -12.79 36.48
N PHE A 20 16.85 -12.48 37.31
CA PHE A 20 18.20 -12.99 37.08
C PHE A 20 18.86 -13.35 38.37
N THR A 21 18.57 -14.54 38.87
CA THR A 21 19.47 -15.29 39.74
C THR A 21 19.28 -16.77 39.43
N ALA A 22 20.09 -17.32 38.56
CA ALA A 22 20.50 -18.72 38.60
C ALA A 22 21.78 -18.88 37.79
N CYS A 23 22.82 -19.30 38.47
CA CYS A 23 24.16 -19.58 38.00
C CYS A 23 24.23 -20.54 36.80
N SER A 24 25.12 -20.25 35.87
CA SER A 24 26.02 -21.28 35.29
C SER A 24 27.32 -20.59 34.88
N ASP A 25 28.42 -21.19 35.35
CA ASP A 25 29.78 -20.80 35.05
C ASP A 25 30.07 -20.91 33.54
N ASP A 26 30.28 -19.80 32.90
CA ASP A 26 31.15 -19.64 31.73
C ASP A 26 31.72 -18.21 31.85
N ASP A 27 33.05 -18.17 31.99
CA ASP A 27 33.83 -16.93 32.09
C ASP A 27 33.84 -16.15 30.78
N ASP A 28 32.73 -15.49 30.42
CA ASP A 28 32.75 -14.33 29.55
C ASP A 28 33.04 -13.10 30.42
N VAL A 29 34.31 -12.73 30.46
CA VAL A 29 34.78 -11.47 31.04
C VAL A 29 34.15 -10.34 30.22
N GLN A 30 32.97 -9.86 30.64
CA GLN A 30 32.47 -8.57 30.20
C GLN A 30 33.52 -7.52 30.66
N GLU A 31 34.31 -7.03 29.69
CA GLU A 31 35.17 -5.87 29.95
C GLU A 31 34.31 -4.75 30.53
N ALA A 32 34.65 -4.31 31.75
CA ALA A 32 33.95 -3.18 32.37
C ALA A 32 33.98 -1.96 31.43
N LEU A 33 32.88 -1.22 31.40
CA LEU A 33 32.82 0.05 30.65
C LEU A 33 33.90 1.00 31.18
N ALA A 34 34.60 1.67 30.26
CA ALA A 34 35.55 2.72 30.63
C ALA A 34 34.80 3.88 31.26
N GLU A 35 35.47 4.61 32.19
CA GLU A 35 34.89 5.80 32.79
C GLU A 35 34.50 6.81 31.70
N GLY A 36 33.23 7.21 31.64
CA GLY A 36 32.72 8.13 30.64
C GLY A 36 32.14 7.45 29.38
N GLN A 37 31.85 6.15 29.42
CA GLN A 37 31.19 5.42 28.32
C GLN A 37 29.82 4.87 28.75
N GLY A 38 28.91 4.76 27.79
CA GLY A 38 27.63 4.07 27.89
C GLY A 38 27.44 3.09 26.73
N GLU A 39 26.38 2.34 26.79
CA GLU A 39 26.01 1.35 25.75
C GLU A 39 24.77 1.78 25.00
N VAL A 40 24.74 1.53 23.69
CA VAL A 40 23.61 1.84 22.80
C VAL A 40 23.18 0.59 22.06
N ILE A 41 21.87 0.34 22.06
CA ILE A 41 21.23 -0.69 21.25
C ILE A 41 20.42 0.00 20.15
N PHE A 42 20.68 -0.31 18.91
CA PHE A 42 19.91 0.18 17.76
C PHE A 42 18.80 -0.81 17.42
N THR A 43 17.55 -0.33 17.37
CA THR A 43 16.36 -1.17 17.22
C THR A 43 15.47 -0.67 16.09
N PHE A 44 15.02 -1.61 15.25
CA PHE A 44 13.94 -1.42 14.27
C PHE A 44 12.71 -2.21 14.70
N GLU A 45 11.57 -1.54 14.87
CA GLU A 45 10.30 -2.19 15.18
C GLU A 45 9.38 -2.24 13.95
N ARG A 46 8.84 -3.42 13.64
CA ARG A 46 8.02 -3.67 12.45
C ARG A 46 6.68 -2.94 12.43
N ASN A 47 6.14 -2.55 13.55
CA ASN A 47 4.79 -1.96 13.62
C ASN A 47 4.64 -0.65 12.86
N GLN A 48 5.71 -0.14 12.26
CA GLN A 48 5.78 1.22 11.78
C GLN A 48 6.56 1.36 10.46
N VAL A 49 7.13 0.29 9.95
CA VAL A 49 7.87 0.33 8.68
C VAL A 49 6.94 -0.09 7.55
N TYR A 50 6.35 0.88 6.88
CA TYR A 50 5.70 0.67 5.60
C TYR A 50 6.78 0.31 4.58
N SER A 51 6.61 -0.81 3.85
CA SER A 51 7.36 -1.15 2.64
C SER A 51 8.79 -1.72 2.73
N ILE A 52 9.21 -2.39 3.81
CA ILE A 52 10.38 -3.28 3.71
C ILE A 52 9.87 -4.68 3.37
N THR A 53 10.48 -5.29 2.36
CA THR A 53 10.15 -6.63 1.86
C THR A 53 10.31 -7.71 2.91
N SER A 54 11.26 -7.56 3.84
CA SER A 54 11.27 -8.15 5.17
C SER A 54 12.34 -7.47 6.02
N LEU A 55 12.07 -7.20 7.30
CA LEU A 55 13.12 -6.85 8.27
C LEU A 55 14.18 -7.94 8.36
N GLU A 56 13.79 -9.20 8.12
CA GLU A 56 14.66 -10.38 8.10
C GLU A 56 15.77 -10.31 7.05
N GLU A 57 15.62 -9.50 5.99
CA GLU A 57 16.69 -9.27 5.01
C GLU A 57 17.74 -8.27 5.51
N MET A 58 17.46 -7.52 6.56
CA MET A 58 18.39 -6.56 7.17
C MET A 58 19.17 -7.26 8.29
N VAL A 59 20.31 -7.83 7.96
CA VAL A 59 21.10 -8.57 8.95
C VAL A 59 22.32 -7.80 9.44
N ARG A 60 22.69 -6.69 8.80
CA ARG A 60 23.79 -5.81 9.23
C ARG A 60 23.46 -4.35 9.05
N LEU A 61 23.99 -3.51 9.94
CA LEU A 61 23.74 -2.08 9.98
C LEU A 61 25.06 -1.29 10.07
N LYS A 62 25.10 -0.15 9.41
CA LYS A 62 26.14 0.87 9.55
C LYS A 62 25.48 2.20 9.86
N VAL A 63 25.84 2.84 10.98
CA VAL A 63 25.23 4.07 11.45
C VAL A 63 26.25 5.20 11.39
N THR A 64 25.79 6.38 10.96
CA THR A 64 26.57 7.62 10.98
C THR A 64 25.94 8.58 11.99
N LEU A 65 26.74 9.02 12.94
CA LEU A 65 26.40 9.94 14.01
C LEU A 65 27.11 11.28 13.80
N GLU A 66 26.61 12.31 14.45
CA GLU A 66 27.29 13.60 14.63
C GLU A 66 27.33 13.96 16.09
N LYS A 67 28.49 14.38 16.61
CA LYS A 67 28.67 14.92 17.96
C LYS A 67 29.59 16.14 17.87
N ASP A 68 29.17 17.26 18.45
CA ASP A 68 29.93 18.51 18.49
C ASP A 68 30.41 19.00 17.10
N GLY A 69 29.65 18.70 16.04
CA GLY A 69 29.97 19.02 14.64
C GLY A 69 30.94 18.04 13.96
N GLU A 70 31.39 17.00 14.66
CA GLU A 70 32.19 15.92 14.08
C GLU A 70 31.33 14.74 13.65
N THR A 71 31.60 14.23 12.44
CA THR A 71 30.90 13.04 11.91
C THR A 71 31.61 11.76 12.35
N ILE A 72 30.89 10.88 13.00
CA ILE A 72 31.35 9.58 13.50
C ILE A 72 30.60 8.48 12.73
N THR A 73 31.33 7.65 12.00
CA THR A 73 30.73 6.46 11.35
C THR A 73 31.11 5.21 12.12
N LEU A 74 30.09 4.53 12.67
CA LEU A 74 30.29 3.28 13.40
C LEU A 74 30.72 2.16 12.45
N PRO A 75 31.51 1.19 12.91
CA PRO A 75 31.72 -0.06 12.17
C PRO A 75 30.40 -0.71 11.81
N THR A 76 30.37 -1.49 10.74
CA THR A 76 29.17 -2.30 10.41
C THR A 76 29.02 -3.39 11.49
N PHE A 77 27.81 -3.54 12.04
CA PHE A 77 27.48 -4.49 13.07
C PHE A 77 26.29 -5.35 12.68
N ASP A 78 26.15 -6.52 13.29
CA ASP A 78 25.09 -7.47 13.01
C ASP A 78 23.78 -7.05 13.74
N LEU A 79 22.66 -7.41 13.13
CA LEU A 79 21.31 -7.28 13.70
C LEU A 79 20.77 -8.70 13.94
N THR A 80 20.14 -8.89 15.09
CA THR A 80 19.46 -10.12 15.46
C THR A 80 18.03 -9.83 15.85
N GLY A 81 17.11 -10.76 15.64
CA GLY A 81 15.72 -10.56 15.98
C GLY A 81 14.76 -11.43 15.17
N ASP A 82 13.52 -11.03 15.13
CA ASP A 82 12.44 -11.74 14.45
C ASP A 82 11.62 -10.78 13.57
N GLU A 83 10.49 -11.27 13.09
CA GLU A 83 9.54 -10.48 12.30
C GLU A 83 9.02 -9.21 13.00
N LYS A 84 9.18 -9.04 14.30
CA LYS A 84 8.63 -7.92 15.07
C LYS A 84 9.65 -6.82 15.33
N ALA A 85 10.89 -7.22 15.60
CA ALA A 85 11.96 -6.28 15.82
C ALA A 85 13.32 -6.89 15.48
N MET A 86 14.22 -6.07 14.93
CA MET A 86 15.64 -6.38 14.70
C MET A 86 16.47 -5.43 15.55
N THR A 87 17.40 -5.97 16.34
CA THR A 87 18.21 -5.23 17.29
C THR A 87 19.69 -5.52 17.12
N SER A 88 20.55 -4.54 17.42
CA SER A 88 22.00 -4.75 17.55
C SER A 88 22.36 -5.31 18.91
N GLU A 89 23.52 -5.93 19.00
CA GLU A 89 24.23 -6.04 20.29
C GLU A 89 24.56 -4.64 20.84
N PRO A 90 24.78 -4.49 22.14
CA PRO A 90 25.17 -3.20 22.72
C PRO A 90 26.47 -2.66 22.12
N ILE A 91 26.46 -1.40 21.71
CA ILE A 91 27.60 -0.70 21.13
C ILE A 91 28.07 0.37 22.11
N ARG A 92 29.35 0.37 22.43
CA ARG A 92 29.95 1.32 23.38
C ARG A 92 30.23 2.67 22.69
N LEU A 93 29.75 3.75 23.31
CA LEU A 93 29.99 5.12 22.88
C LEU A 93 30.39 5.97 24.09
N ASP A 94 31.17 7.01 23.84
CA ASP A 94 31.49 8.01 24.87
C ASP A 94 30.22 8.80 25.27
N ASN A 95 30.14 9.17 26.55
CA ASN A 95 29.01 9.94 27.02
C ASN A 95 28.81 11.23 26.22
N GLY A 96 27.56 11.58 25.99
CA GLY A 96 27.20 12.82 25.33
C GLY A 96 25.90 12.70 24.53
N VAL A 97 25.58 13.80 23.85
CA VAL A 97 24.43 13.87 22.95
C VAL A 97 24.93 13.74 21.52
N TYR A 98 24.38 12.76 20.82
CA TYR A 98 24.66 12.48 19.43
C TYR A 98 23.42 12.76 18.59
N THR A 99 23.63 13.16 17.35
CA THR A 99 22.59 13.20 16.33
C THR A 99 22.79 12.03 15.38
N VAL A 100 21.83 11.13 15.27
CA VAL A 100 21.86 10.06 14.27
C VAL A 100 21.50 10.66 12.92
N LYS A 101 22.46 10.72 12.00
CA LYS A 101 22.30 11.36 10.68
C LYS A 101 21.82 10.40 9.62
N LYS A 102 22.34 9.17 9.64
CA LYS A 102 22.17 8.23 8.53
C LYS A 102 22.42 6.82 9.00
N TYR A 103 21.74 5.88 8.38
CA TYR A 103 22.12 4.47 8.46
C TYR A 103 22.05 3.78 7.10
N ILE A 104 22.79 2.67 6.98
CA ILE A 104 22.79 1.80 5.81
C ILE A 104 22.58 0.37 6.32
N ALA A 105 21.60 -0.33 5.79
CA ALA A 105 21.37 -1.74 6.08
C ALA A 105 21.83 -2.64 4.93
N TYR A 106 22.31 -3.83 5.28
CA TYR A 106 22.85 -4.81 4.36
C TYR A 106 22.18 -6.16 4.61
N ASN A 107 22.02 -6.95 3.54
CA ASN A 107 21.60 -8.35 3.65
C ASN A 107 22.77 -9.29 4.03
N ASP A 108 22.47 -10.59 4.15
CA ASP A 108 23.44 -11.65 4.45
C ASP A 108 24.61 -11.75 3.46
N LYS A 109 24.38 -11.34 2.19
CA LYS A 109 25.38 -11.31 1.12
C LYS A 109 26.25 -10.04 1.13
N GLY A 110 25.97 -9.10 2.03
CA GLY A 110 26.67 -7.81 2.08
C GLY A 110 26.20 -6.80 1.05
N VAL A 111 25.05 -7.05 0.42
CA VAL A 111 24.44 -6.10 -0.50
C VAL A 111 23.66 -5.08 0.31
N GLN A 112 23.83 -3.80 -0.01
CA GLN A 112 23.07 -2.72 0.59
C GLN A 112 21.59 -2.87 0.20
N VAL A 113 20.71 -3.02 1.19
CA VAL A 113 19.27 -3.15 0.99
C VAL A 113 18.50 -1.89 1.38
N MET A 114 19.12 -1.02 2.19
CA MET A 114 18.51 0.22 2.63
C MET A 114 19.56 1.29 2.92
N GLU A 115 19.22 2.54 2.67
CA GLU A 115 19.93 3.72 3.15
C GLU A 115 18.90 4.77 3.54
N ALA A 116 19.03 5.35 4.73
CA ALA A 116 18.11 6.37 5.22
C ALA A 116 18.84 7.51 5.92
N TYR A 117 18.35 8.72 5.71
CA TYR A 117 18.75 9.94 6.39
C TYR A 117 17.68 10.33 7.41
N LEU A 118 18.08 10.75 8.60
CA LEU A 118 17.17 11.15 9.65
C LEU A 118 17.16 12.68 9.78
N GLU A 119 15.98 13.29 9.65
CA GLU A 119 15.77 14.72 9.76
C GLU A 119 15.19 15.14 11.13
N SER A 120 14.44 14.23 11.77
CA SER A 120 13.81 14.46 13.08
C SER A 120 13.92 13.22 13.96
N ASP A 121 13.65 13.39 15.26
CA ASP A 121 13.67 12.31 16.28
C ASP A 121 14.97 11.49 16.26
N ASN A 122 16.07 12.17 16.01
CA ASN A 122 17.38 11.60 15.75
C ASN A 122 18.40 11.90 16.88
N GLU A 123 17.95 12.43 18.00
CA GLU A 123 18.80 12.66 19.17
C GLU A 123 19.03 11.35 19.95
N LEU A 124 20.29 11.06 20.25
CA LEU A 124 20.71 9.90 21.02
C LEU A 124 21.55 10.39 22.21
N VAL A 125 21.04 10.22 23.41
CA VAL A 125 21.74 10.58 24.65
C VAL A 125 22.42 9.34 25.23
N VAL A 126 23.75 9.40 25.37
CA VAL A 126 24.58 8.33 25.95
C VAL A 126 25.06 8.78 27.32
N GLU A 127 24.68 8.04 28.36
CA GLU A 127 25.06 8.30 29.74
C GLU A 127 25.91 7.15 30.29
N HIS A 128 26.78 7.48 31.27
CA HIS A 128 27.67 6.53 31.87
C HIS A 128 26.90 5.37 32.55
N GLU A 129 27.35 4.15 32.32
CA GLU A 129 26.77 2.91 32.86
C GLU A 129 25.31 2.64 32.49
N ASN A 130 24.72 3.44 31.61
CA ASN A 130 23.37 3.20 31.10
C ASN A 130 23.36 2.54 29.74
N ILE A 131 22.37 1.67 29.50
CA ILE A 131 22.06 1.14 28.18
C ILE A 131 20.95 2.00 27.59
N THR A 132 21.25 2.71 26.52
CA THR A 132 20.27 3.51 25.78
C THR A 132 19.80 2.75 24.55
N THR A 133 18.50 2.54 24.39
CA THR A 133 17.94 2.00 23.15
C THR A 133 17.54 3.13 22.23
N PHE A 134 18.13 3.17 21.05
CA PHE A 134 17.74 4.07 19.98
C PHE A 134 16.77 3.36 19.04
N TYR A 135 15.53 3.83 19.03
CA TYR A 135 14.52 3.36 18.11
C TYR A 135 14.58 4.22 16.84
N PHE A 136 14.81 3.60 15.70
CA PHE A 136 14.75 4.35 14.46
C PHE A 136 13.33 4.88 14.26
N PRO A 137 13.18 6.20 14.02
CA PRO A 137 11.86 6.83 13.93
C PRO A 137 11.05 6.25 12.77
N ILE A 138 9.73 6.24 12.96
CA ILE A 138 8.72 5.67 12.07
C ILE A 138 8.68 6.32 10.68
N SER A 139 9.04 7.59 10.60
CA SER A 139 9.06 8.39 9.38
C SER A 139 10.35 8.20 8.57
N ILE A 140 10.89 6.98 8.56
CA ILE A 140 12.06 6.70 7.72
C ILE A 140 11.61 6.69 6.27
N ARG A 141 11.94 7.75 5.55
CA ARG A 141 11.90 7.77 4.10
C ARG A 141 13.06 6.94 3.60
N ILE A 142 12.78 5.76 3.09
CA ILE A 142 13.80 4.89 2.52
C ILE A 142 14.24 5.52 1.21
N THR A 143 15.42 6.13 1.21
CA THR A 143 16.06 6.51 -0.04
C THR A 143 16.82 5.32 -0.58
N TYR A 144 16.37 4.77 -1.70
CA TYR A 144 17.22 3.85 -2.46
C TYR A 144 18.51 4.57 -2.82
N SER A 145 19.65 3.88 -2.72
CA SER A 145 20.81 4.38 -3.43
C SER A 145 20.45 4.50 -4.90
N ASN A 146 20.81 5.62 -5.54
CA ASN A 146 20.56 5.87 -6.96
C ASN A 146 20.97 4.67 -7.82
N ASN A 147 22.00 3.94 -7.44
CA ASN A 147 22.50 2.75 -8.15
C ASN A 147 21.55 1.56 -8.06
N MET A 148 20.91 1.34 -6.91
CA MET A 148 19.99 0.22 -6.73
C MET A 148 18.66 0.47 -7.48
N LEU A 149 18.10 1.68 -7.35
CA LEU A 149 16.92 2.07 -8.10
C LEU A 149 17.17 1.98 -9.61
N ARG A 150 18.29 2.53 -10.08
CA ARG A 150 18.70 2.47 -11.50
C ARG A 150 18.83 1.03 -11.99
N SER A 151 19.47 0.15 -11.21
CA SER A 151 19.60 -1.26 -11.55
C SER A 151 18.25 -1.96 -11.68
N THR A 152 17.31 -1.67 -10.78
CA THR A 152 15.95 -2.24 -10.83
C THR A 152 15.17 -1.71 -12.03
N LEU A 153 15.25 -0.40 -12.33
CA LEU A 153 14.62 0.21 -13.50
C LEU A 153 15.17 -0.36 -14.81
N PHE A 154 16.48 -0.61 -14.89
CA PHE A 154 17.09 -1.29 -16.04
C PHE A 154 16.64 -2.75 -16.14
N GLY A 155 16.45 -3.44 -15.01
CA GLY A 155 15.86 -4.77 -14.97
C GLY A 155 14.47 -4.79 -15.58
N ILE A 156 13.63 -3.80 -15.27
CA ILE A 156 12.30 -3.61 -15.86
C ILE A 156 12.40 -3.45 -17.37
N CYS A 157 13.27 -2.56 -17.85
CA CYS A 157 13.50 -2.39 -19.29
C CYS A 157 13.97 -3.67 -19.97
N THR A 158 14.89 -4.40 -19.34
CA THR A 158 15.41 -5.67 -19.86
C THR A 158 14.29 -6.73 -20.00
N GLU A 159 13.40 -6.83 -19.02
CA GLU A 159 12.26 -7.77 -19.09
C GLU A 159 11.27 -7.38 -20.21
N ILE A 160 11.03 -6.08 -20.41
CA ILE A 160 10.06 -5.59 -21.42
C ILE A 160 10.63 -5.62 -22.83
N PHE A 161 11.84 -5.10 -23.02
CA PHE A 161 12.41 -4.80 -24.33
C PHE A 161 13.61 -5.70 -24.70
N GLY A 162 14.10 -6.52 -23.75
CA GLY A 162 15.33 -7.29 -23.91
C GLY A 162 16.58 -6.46 -23.63
N ASN A 163 17.75 -7.05 -23.89
CA ASN A 163 19.06 -6.43 -23.58
C ASN A 163 19.49 -5.32 -24.56
N ASP A 164 18.73 -5.06 -25.62
CA ASP A 164 19.04 -4.00 -26.58
C ASP A 164 18.51 -2.66 -26.07
N SER A 165 19.36 -1.86 -25.44
CA SER A 165 19.01 -0.57 -24.84
C SER A 165 18.51 0.45 -25.88
N THR A 166 18.73 0.24 -27.19
CA THR A 166 18.18 1.11 -28.23
C THR A 166 16.66 0.99 -28.32
N LEU A 167 16.07 -0.10 -27.80
CA LEU A 167 14.62 -0.33 -27.74
C LEU A 167 13.96 0.29 -26.49
N TRP A 168 14.76 0.69 -25.50
CA TRP A 168 14.26 1.26 -24.26
C TRP A 168 13.73 2.69 -24.46
N PRO A 169 12.84 3.18 -23.60
CA PRO A 169 12.47 4.59 -23.61
C PRO A 169 13.69 5.48 -23.60
N LYS A 170 13.73 6.53 -24.41
CA LYS A 170 14.92 7.38 -24.56
C LYS A 170 15.41 7.97 -23.24
N THR A 171 14.48 8.32 -22.35
CA THR A 171 14.78 8.86 -21.04
C THR A 171 15.32 7.82 -20.06
N TRP A 172 15.13 6.52 -20.33
CA TRP A 172 15.54 5.40 -19.46
C TRP A 172 16.84 4.72 -19.91
N ARG A 173 17.55 5.28 -20.88
CA ARG A 173 18.80 4.70 -21.38
C ARG A 173 19.99 5.03 -20.48
N GLU A 174 21.03 4.20 -20.56
CA GLU A 174 22.23 4.32 -19.73
C GLU A 174 22.95 5.66 -19.87
N GLU A 175 22.91 6.27 -21.05
CA GLU A 175 23.49 7.59 -21.31
C GLU A 175 22.81 8.74 -20.57
N ASN A 176 21.57 8.55 -20.10
CA ASN A 176 20.87 9.52 -19.27
C ASN A 176 21.13 9.21 -17.78
N GLU A 177 22.14 9.83 -17.20
CA GLU A 177 22.50 9.63 -15.80
C GLU A 177 21.48 10.23 -14.81
N ASP A 178 20.72 11.23 -15.23
CA ASP A 178 19.72 11.89 -14.41
C ASP A 178 18.36 11.21 -14.56
N PHE A 179 18.13 10.13 -13.77
CA PHE A 179 16.86 9.42 -13.78
C PHE A 179 15.67 10.23 -13.22
N LEU A 180 15.91 11.39 -12.64
CA LEU A 180 14.85 12.32 -12.25
C LEU A 180 14.15 12.95 -13.45
N THR A 181 14.81 12.94 -14.59
CA THR A 181 14.26 13.40 -15.87
C THR A 181 13.57 12.27 -16.64
N TRP A 182 13.56 11.04 -16.08
CA TRP A 182 12.92 9.92 -16.73
C TRP A 182 11.40 10.09 -16.70
N GLU A 183 10.80 10.17 -17.85
CA GLU A 183 9.35 10.24 -17.97
C GLU A 183 8.69 9.00 -17.34
N ASN A 184 7.48 9.16 -16.83
CA ASN A 184 6.69 8.10 -16.24
C ASN A 184 7.15 7.63 -14.83
N LEU A 185 8.14 8.29 -14.23
CA LEU A 185 8.51 8.13 -12.83
C LEU A 185 8.13 9.38 -12.03
N HIS A 186 7.49 9.19 -10.89
CA HIS A 186 7.12 10.27 -9.98
C HIS A 186 7.83 10.07 -8.65
N PHE A 187 8.54 11.10 -8.24
CA PHE A 187 9.35 11.11 -7.03
C PHE A 187 8.76 12.06 -6.01
N GLU A 188 8.75 11.64 -4.75
CA GLU A 188 8.50 12.55 -3.65
C GLU A 188 9.75 13.35 -3.32
N THR A 189 9.55 14.58 -2.90
CA THR A 189 10.64 15.49 -2.48
C THR A 189 10.39 15.96 -1.06
N ASP A 190 11.48 16.27 -0.36
CA ASP A 190 11.42 16.97 0.91
C ASP A 190 11.10 18.47 0.74
N ASP A 191 10.97 19.21 1.84
CA ASP A 191 10.66 20.65 1.84
C ASP A 191 11.77 21.50 1.19
N TYR A 192 12.95 20.94 0.95
CA TYR A 192 14.09 21.58 0.29
C TYR A 192 14.21 21.19 -1.18
N GLY A 193 13.30 20.36 -1.69
CA GLY A 193 13.30 19.87 -3.08
C GLY A 193 14.24 18.70 -3.33
N ASN A 194 14.83 18.08 -2.30
CA ASN A 194 15.62 16.87 -2.47
C ASN A 194 14.69 15.68 -2.67
N ILE A 195 15.04 14.78 -3.58
CA ILE A 195 14.28 13.58 -3.82
C ILE A 195 14.45 12.62 -2.66
N THR A 196 13.31 12.11 -2.20
CA THR A 196 13.25 11.20 -1.07
C THR A 196 13.05 9.76 -1.52
N TYR A 197 12.09 9.49 -2.41
CA TYR A 197 11.83 8.15 -2.93
C TYR A 197 10.99 8.19 -4.21
N LEU A 198 11.00 7.09 -4.96
CA LEU A 198 10.10 6.86 -6.10
C LEU A 198 8.73 6.44 -5.56
N SER A 199 7.73 7.29 -5.71
CA SER A 199 6.37 7.05 -5.20
C SER A 199 5.45 6.38 -6.22
N GLU A 200 5.60 6.70 -7.51
CA GLU A 200 4.74 6.16 -8.55
C GLU A 200 5.52 5.78 -9.81
N ILE A 201 5.10 4.68 -10.43
CA ILE A 201 5.52 4.28 -11.77
C ILE A 201 4.31 4.16 -12.69
N VAL A 202 4.40 4.77 -13.88
CA VAL A 202 3.33 4.82 -14.88
C VAL A 202 3.76 4.14 -16.16
N PHE A 203 3.04 3.12 -16.60
CA PHE A 203 3.17 2.51 -17.92
C PHE A 203 1.99 2.95 -18.78
N ASP A 204 2.23 3.80 -19.78
CA ASP A 204 1.19 4.33 -20.65
C ASP A 204 1.67 4.53 -22.10
N GLU A 205 0.82 5.15 -22.90
CA GLU A 205 1.15 5.48 -24.30
C GLU A 205 2.36 6.42 -24.44
N LYS A 206 2.68 7.23 -23.41
CA LYS A 206 3.88 8.08 -23.43
C LYS A 206 5.13 7.27 -23.23
N PHE A 207 5.09 6.32 -22.30
CA PHE A 207 6.16 5.35 -22.12
C PHE A 207 6.43 4.59 -23.44
N ALA A 208 5.36 4.18 -24.14
CA ALA A 208 5.45 3.56 -25.45
C ALA A 208 6.04 4.48 -26.52
N ALA A 209 5.64 5.76 -26.54
CA ALA A 209 6.13 6.75 -27.50
C ALA A 209 7.62 7.07 -27.33
N ASN A 210 8.20 6.84 -26.17
CA ASN A 210 9.63 7.03 -25.90
C ASN A 210 10.51 5.90 -26.48
N THR A 211 9.91 4.84 -27.05
CA THR A 211 10.63 3.75 -27.70
C THR A 211 10.70 3.96 -29.22
N GLU A 212 11.77 3.51 -29.88
CA GLU A 212 11.92 3.64 -31.34
C GLU A 212 10.98 2.73 -32.13
N LYS A 213 10.48 1.65 -31.55
CA LYS A 213 9.64 0.64 -32.19
C LYS A 213 8.19 0.62 -31.72
N GLY A 214 7.82 1.56 -30.82
CA GLY A 214 6.52 1.52 -30.15
C GLY A 214 6.44 0.42 -29.09
N PHE A 215 5.53 0.61 -28.14
CA PHE A 215 5.40 -0.28 -26.97
C PHE A 215 4.39 -1.42 -27.16
N GLY A 216 3.80 -1.57 -28.34
CA GLY A 216 2.70 -2.50 -28.64
C GLY A 216 2.86 -3.98 -28.23
N GLY A 217 3.74 -4.28 -27.28
CA GLY A 217 4.10 -5.62 -26.87
C GLY A 217 4.15 -5.91 -25.37
N MET A 218 3.89 -4.93 -24.45
CA MET A 218 3.87 -5.25 -23.02
C MET A 218 2.59 -6.01 -22.64
N LYS A 219 2.68 -7.33 -22.65
CA LYS A 219 1.57 -8.19 -22.23
C LYS A 219 1.54 -8.43 -20.72
N LYS A 220 2.69 -8.27 -20.06
CA LYS A 220 2.91 -8.59 -18.67
C LYS A 220 3.73 -7.51 -17.97
N LEU A 221 3.39 -7.21 -16.74
CA LEU A 221 4.21 -6.36 -15.89
C LEU A 221 5.45 -7.12 -15.43
N PRO A 222 6.66 -6.55 -15.55
CA PRO A 222 7.89 -7.15 -15.03
C PRO A 222 7.82 -7.45 -13.53
N SER A 223 8.34 -8.59 -13.13
CA SER A 223 8.41 -9.00 -11.72
C SER A 223 9.29 -8.07 -10.87
N ALA A 224 10.28 -7.43 -11.49
CA ALA A 224 11.17 -6.46 -10.87
C ALA A 224 10.42 -5.24 -10.27
N VAL A 225 9.24 -4.89 -10.78
CA VAL A 225 8.40 -3.82 -10.18
C VAL A 225 8.00 -4.16 -8.74
N ALA A 226 7.77 -5.43 -8.45
CA ALA A 226 7.43 -5.88 -7.10
C ALA A 226 8.62 -5.86 -6.11
N GLU A 227 9.83 -5.72 -6.61
CA GLU A 227 11.06 -5.62 -5.81
C GLU A 227 11.36 -4.19 -5.38
N MET A 228 10.53 -3.22 -5.79
CA MET A 228 10.62 -1.82 -5.40
C MET A 228 9.78 -1.55 -4.16
N PRO A 229 10.34 -1.56 -2.94
CA PRO A 229 9.56 -1.44 -1.71
C PRO A 229 8.99 -0.03 -1.48
N THR A 230 9.51 0.98 -2.17
CA THR A 230 9.07 2.38 -1.99
C THR A 230 7.94 2.80 -2.92
N ILE A 231 7.59 1.99 -3.92
CA ILE A 231 6.47 2.31 -4.81
C ILE A 231 5.17 2.21 -4.03
N GLU A 232 4.45 3.32 -3.96
CA GLU A 232 3.12 3.41 -3.36
C GLU A 232 2.02 3.29 -4.42
N SER A 233 2.28 3.78 -5.64
CA SER A 233 1.32 3.81 -6.74
C SER A 233 1.86 3.13 -8.00
N LEU A 234 1.08 2.20 -8.53
CA LEU A 234 1.31 1.56 -9.82
C LEU A 234 0.18 1.92 -10.78
N VAL A 235 0.52 2.53 -11.91
CA VAL A 235 -0.44 2.91 -12.95
C VAL A 235 -0.07 2.24 -14.27
N ILE A 236 -1.03 1.52 -14.86
CA ILE A 236 -0.93 0.91 -16.19
C ILE A 236 -2.16 1.37 -16.98
N ARG A 237 -1.95 2.10 -18.07
CA ARG A 237 -3.08 2.65 -18.83
C ARG A 237 -2.83 2.69 -20.33
N ASN A 238 -3.92 2.49 -21.07
CA ASN A 238 -3.93 2.58 -22.53
C ASN A 238 -2.93 1.63 -23.23
N ILE A 239 -2.79 0.42 -22.68
CA ILE A 239 -1.99 -0.68 -23.23
C ILE A 239 -2.93 -1.85 -23.54
N PRO A 240 -3.57 -1.89 -24.72
CA PRO A 240 -4.61 -2.88 -25.02
C PRO A 240 -4.13 -4.33 -24.97
N GLU A 241 -2.83 -4.58 -25.18
CA GLU A 241 -2.23 -5.91 -25.16
C GLU A 241 -1.87 -6.38 -23.73
N PHE A 242 -1.98 -5.52 -22.72
CA PHE A 242 -1.62 -5.86 -21.34
C PHE A 242 -2.63 -6.86 -20.76
N GLU A 243 -2.17 -8.04 -20.37
CA GLU A 243 -3.00 -9.16 -19.94
C GLU A 243 -2.70 -9.65 -18.51
N GLU A 244 -1.51 -9.35 -17.93
CA GLU A 244 -1.04 -10.05 -16.73
C GLU A 244 -0.26 -9.14 -15.77
N LEU A 245 -0.64 -9.18 -14.49
CA LEU A 245 0.12 -8.65 -13.37
C LEU A 245 0.99 -9.77 -12.76
N PRO A 246 2.18 -9.48 -12.21
CA PRO A 246 3.04 -10.52 -11.64
C PRO A 246 2.52 -11.05 -10.30
N ASP A 247 2.77 -12.33 -10.03
CA ASP A 247 2.32 -13.03 -8.82
C ASP A 247 3.00 -12.53 -7.52
N ASN A 248 4.09 -11.76 -7.62
CA ASN A 248 4.90 -11.30 -6.50
C ASN A 248 4.61 -9.86 -6.04
N LEU A 249 3.56 -9.21 -6.52
CA LEU A 249 3.19 -7.83 -6.12
C LEU A 249 3.01 -7.64 -4.61
N ASN A 250 2.71 -8.71 -3.89
CA ASN A 250 2.61 -8.69 -2.43
C ASN A 250 3.93 -8.39 -1.70
N LYS A 251 5.06 -8.38 -2.42
CA LYS A 251 6.39 -8.02 -1.88
C LYS A 251 6.65 -6.52 -1.93
N SER A 252 5.88 -5.76 -2.69
CA SER A 252 6.03 -4.32 -2.83
C SER A 252 5.27 -3.55 -1.74
N GLY A 253 5.61 -2.26 -1.59
CA GLY A 253 4.89 -1.32 -0.73
C GLY A 253 3.61 -0.74 -1.34
N ILE A 254 3.13 -1.28 -2.45
CA ILE A 254 2.02 -0.71 -3.23
C ILE A 254 0.76 -0.59 -2.38
N SER A 255 0.25 0.64 -2.28
CA SER A 255 -1.02 0.98 -1.64
C SER A 255 -2.11 1.35 -2.66
N SER A 256 -1.73 1.70 -3.89
CA SER A 256 -2.64 2.06 -4.98
C SER A 256 -2.28 1.33 -6.27
N ILE A 257 -3.27 0.68 -6.89
CA ILE A 257 -3.13 0.05 -8.22
C ILE A 257 -4.21 0.60 -9.14
N THR A 258 -3.80 1.15 -10.29
CA THR A 258 -4.69 1.58 -11.36
C THR A 258 -4.33 0.89 -12.67
N VAL A 259 -5.24 0.11 -13.21
CA VAL A 259 -5.16 -0.52 -14.53
C VAL A 259 -6.33 -0.03 -15.37
N LEU A 260 -6.05 0.63 -16.49
CA LEU A 260 -7.07 1.30 -17.30
C LEU A 260 -6.89 0.99 -18.81
N ASN A 261 -7.98 0.63 -19.47
CA ASN A 261 -8.00 0.35 -20.93
C ASN A 261 -6.97 -0.72 -21.34
N THR A 262 -7.10 -1.90 -20.75
CA THR A 262 -6.19 -3.04 -20.98
C THR A 262 -6.97 -4.31 -21.35
N SER A 263 -6.27 -5.42 -21.50
CA SER A 263 -6.86 -6.76 -21.66
C SER A 263 -6.65 -7.65 -20.43
N LEU A 264 -6.43 -7.08 -19.25
CA LEU A 264 -6.30 -7.84 -18.00
C LEU A 264 -7.56 -8.66 -17.72
N LYS A 265 -7.41 -10.00 -17.58
CA LYS A 265 -8.52 -10.95 -17.48
C LYS A 265 -8.74 -11.47 -16.07
N GLU A 266 -7.71 -11.51 -15.25
CA GLU A 266 -7.75 -12.12 -13.93
C GLU A 266 -6.80 -11.42 -12.96
N PHE A 267 -7.04 -11.61 -11.67
CA PHE A 267 -6.12 -11.19 -10.62
C PHE A 267 -4.96 -12.18 -10.52
N PRO A 268 -3.71 -11.71 -10.30
CA PRO A 268 -2.59 -12.62 -10.12
C PRO A 268 -2.72 -13.44 -8.83
N LYS A 269 -1.98 -14.55 -8.75
CA LYS A 269 -1.90 -15.33 -7.51
C LYS A 269 -1.34 -14.48 -6.39
N HIS A 270 -1.81 -14.73 -5.18
CA HIS A 270 -1.36 -14.03 -3.97
C HIS A 270 -1.68 -12.54 -3.93
N PHE A 271 -2.50 -12.02 -4.86
CA PHE A 271 -2.94 -10.62 -4.85
C PHE A 271 -3.60 -10.22 -3.52
N GLU A 272 -4.30 -11.15 -2.89
CA GLU A 272 -4.92 -10.98 -1.58
C GLU A 272 -3.93 -10.72 -0.44
N ASN A 273 -2.62 -10.88 -0.68
CA ASN A 273 -1.59 -10.64 0.31
C ASN A 273 -0.96 -9.23 0.21
N ILE A 274 -1.43 -8.37 -0.69
CA ILE A 274 -1.03 -6.95 -0.75
C ILE A 274 -1.73 -6.20 0.38
N LYS A 275 -1.30 -6.39 1.61
CA LYS A 275 -1.99 -5.95 2.84
C LYS A 275 -2.16 -4.43 2.97
N HIS A 276 -1.31 -3.65 2.29
CA HIS A 276 -1.33 -2.18 2.32
C HIS A 276 -2.24 -1.57 1.26
N LEU A 277 -2.77 -2.39 0.35
CA LEU A 277 -3.62 -1.90 -0.72
C LEU A 277 -4.87 -1.22 -0.16
N ASN A 278 -5.01 0.06 -0.46
CA ASN A 278 -6.15 0.89 -0.07
C ASN A 278 -6.98 1.34 -1.28
N THR A 279 -6.37 1.45 -2.46
CA THR A 279 -7.05 1.85 -3.69
C THR A 279 -6.82 0.82 -4.79
N LEU A 280 -7.91 0.33 -5.34
CA LEU A 280 -7.90 -0.64 -6.44
C LEU A 280 -8.82 -0.15 -7.55
N SER A 281 -8.24 0.18 -8.70
CA SER A 281 -8.96 0.61 -9.90
C SER A 281 -8.53 -0.25 -11.08
N ILE A 282 -9.41 -1.13 -11.55
CA ILE A 282 -9.22 -1.90 -12.79
C ILE A 282 -10.40 -1.59 -13.70
N ILE A 283 -10.17 -0.66 -14.66
CA ILE A 283 -11.23 -0.05 -15.43
C ILE A 283 -11.08 -0.39 -16.92
N ASN A 284 -12.18 -0.65 -17.62
CA ASN A 284 -12.21 -0.97 -19.05
C ASN A 284 -11.19 -2.07 -19.39
N SER A 285 -11.23 -3.15 -18.62
CA SER A 285 -10.40 -4.34 -18.80
C SER A 285 -11.31 -5.54 -19.10
N LYS A 286 -10.84 -6.76 -18.91
CA LYS A 286 -11.59 -7.98 -19.24
C LYS A 286 -11.79 -8.92 -18.06
N LEU A 287 -11.83 -8.37 -16.83
CA LEU A 287 -12.10 -9.17 -15.65
C LEU A 287 -13.50 -9.79 -15.74
N THR A 288 -13.60 -11.09 -15.50
CA THR A 288 -14.87 -11.82 -15.51
C THR A 288 -15.39 -12.13 -14.10
N GLU A 289 -14.51 -12.11 -13.10
CA GLU A 289 -14.84 -12.40 -11.71
C GLU A 289 -14.00 -11.61 -10.73
N ILE A 290 -14.45 -11.52 -9.49
CA ILE A 290 -13.70 -11.01 -8.35
C ILE A 290 -13.44 -12.20 -7.42
N PRO A 291 -12.19 -12.64 -7.22
CA PRO A 291 -11.91 -13.78 -6.35
C PRO A 291 -12.31 -13.52 -4.89
N ALA A 292 -12.99 -14.48 -4.26
CA ALA A 292 -13.36 -14.37 -2.85
C ALA A 292 -12.15 -14.27 -1.91
N SER A 293 -10.96 -14.73 -2.35
CA SER A 293 -9.71 -14.59 -1.61
C SER A 293 -9.36 -13.13 -1.31
N LEU A 294 -9.82 -12.17 -2.13
CA LEU A 294 -9.60 -10.72 -1.91
C LEU A 294 -10.26 -10.22 -0.61
N GLN A 295 -11.04 -11.03 0.09
CA GLN A 295 -11.52 -10.73 1.45
C GLN A 295 -10.38 -10.39 2.43
N LYS A 296 -9.15 -10.84 2.17
CA LYS A 296 -7.98 -10.52 3.00
C LYS A 296 -7.48 -9.08 2.85
N LEU A 297 -7.94 -8.34 1.84
CA LEU A 297 -7.60 -6.94 1.61
C LEU A 297 -8.49 -6.01 2.47
N GLU A 298 -8.37 -6.12 3.79
CA GLU A 298 -9.22 -5.41 4.76
C GLU A 298 -8.98 -3.90 4.82
N ASN A 299 -7.92 -3.39 4.16
CA ASN A 299 -7.56 -1.98 4.16
C ASN A 299 -8.11 -1.20 2.96
N LEU A 300 -8.83 -1.87 2.04
CA LEU A 300 -9.41 -1.20 0.89
C LEU A 300 -10.36 -0.07 1.31
N PHE A 301 -10.11 1.11 0.75
CA PHE A 301 -10.90 2.33 0.93
C PHE A 301 -11.71 2.67 -0.32
N ALA A 302 -11.15 2.45 -1.51
CA ALA A 302 -11.81 2.69 -2.79
C ALA A 302 -11.58 1.54 -3.76
N VAL A 303 -12.65 1.06 -4.38
CA VAL A 303 -12.62 0.03 -5.44
C VAL A 303 -13.43 0.51 -6.64
N ASN A 304 -12.78 0.54 -7.79
CA ASN A 304 -13.41 0.82 -9.08
C ASN A 304 -13.11 -0.31 -10.08
N LEU A 305 -14.16 -1.01 -10.52
CA LEU A 305 -14.09 -2.11 -11.47
C LEU A 305 -14.94 -1.85 -12.71
N ASP A 306 -15.15 -0.58 -13.07
CA ASP A 306 -15.99 -0.17 -14.20
C ASP A 306 -15.51 -0.76 -15.53
N GLY A 307 -16.46 -1.06 -16.43
CA GLY A 307 -16.16 -1.48 -17.77
C GLY A 307 -15.53 -2.87 -17.89
N ASN A 308 -15.75 -3.76 -16.92
CA ASN A 308 -15.31 -5.14 -16.93
C ASN A 308 -16.46 -6.10 -17.28
N GLU A 309 -16.18 -7.39 -17.35
CA GLU A 309 -17.17 -8.44 -17.69
C GLU A 309 -17.65 -9.20 -16.44
N ILE A 310 -17.62 -8.57 -15.28
CA ILE A 310 -17.96 -9.17 -13.97
C ILE A 310 -19.48 -9.37 -13.87
N THR A 311 -19.89 -10.59 -13.51
CA THR A 311 -21.31 -10.97 -13.47
C THR A 311 -21.89 -11.00 -12.05
N SER A 312 -21.07 -11.07 -11.02
CA SER A 312 -21.50 -11.13 -9.61
C SER A 312 -20.48 -10.52 -8.65
N PHE A 313 -20.95 -10.15 -7.46
CA PHE A 313 -20.11 -9.67 -6.36
C PHE A 313 -20.08 -10.71 -5.24
N PRO A 314 -18.91 -11.21 -4.78
CA PRO A 314 -18.82 -12.22 -3.73
C PRO A 314 -19.29 -11.71 -2.35
N ALA A 315 -20.09 -12.50 -1.64
CA ALA A 315 -20.62 -12.15 -0.31
C ALA A 315 -19.51 -11.96 0.75
N GLU A 316 -18.42 -12.72 0.62
CA GLU A 316 -17.27 -12.68 1.52
C GLU A 316 -16.62 -11.30 1.54
N LEU A 317 -16.54 -10.64 0.38
CA LEU A 317 -15.95 -9.31 0.25
C LEU A 317 -16.77 -8.25 0.97
N ALA A 318 -18.09 -8.33 0.87
CA ALA A 318 -19.00 -7.42 1.56
C ALA A 318 -18.83 -7.50 3.09
N LYS A 319 -18.55 -8.69 3.63
CA LYS A 319 -18.28 -8.90 5.05
C LYS A 319 -16.93 -8.38 5.51
N SER A 320 -15.93 -8.41 4.64
CA SER A 320 -14.53 -8.11 4.99
C SER A 320 -14.13 -6.68 4.69
N TRP A 321 -14.62 -6.07 3.61
CA TRP A 321 -14.24 -4.71 3.18
C TRP A 321 -14.95 -3.61 3.98
N GLN A 322 -14.83 -3.67 5.31
CA GLN A 322 -15.54 -2.78 6.24
C GLN A 322 -14.96 -1.34 6.29
N LYS A 323 -13.80 -1.11 5.68
CA LYS A 323 -13.20 0.24 5.54
C LYS A 323 -13.58 0.91 4.22
N LEU A 324 -14.17 0.15 3.29
CA LEU A 324 -14.50 0.65 1.95
C LEU A 324 -15.50 1.80 2.02
N ALA A 325 -15.14 2.93 1.43
CA ALA A 325 -15.97 4.14 1.33
C ALA A 325 -16.60 4.33 -0.05
N SER A 326 -15.97 3.77 -1.10
CA SER A 326 -16.43 3.88 -2.49
C SER A 326 -16.33 2.53 -3.21
N LEU A 327 -17.44 2.11 -3.84
CA LEU A 327 -17.51 0.95 -4.72
C LEU A 327 -18.22 1.33 -6.02
N SER A 328 -17.51 1.20 -7.14
CA SER A 328 -18.05 1.41 -8.48
C SER A 328 -17.86 0.17 -9.36
N MET A 329 -18.93 -0.26 -10.01
CA MET A 329 -18.96 -1.37 -10.97
C MET A 329 -19.90 -1.03 -12.14
N ARG A 330 -19.70 0.14 -12.75
CA ARG A 330 -20.47 0.60 -13.92
C ARG A 330 -20.10 -0.15 -15.18
N ASN A 331 -21.04 -0.28 -16.10
CA ASN A 331 -20.79 -0.94 -17.39
C ASN A 331 -20.12 -2.31 -17.25
N THR A 332 -20.56 -3.10 -16.27
CA THR A 332 -20.15 -4.50 -16.12
C THR A 332 -21.26 -5.42 -16.65
N LYS A 333 -21.14 -6.71 -16.44
CA LYS A 333 -22.22 -7.69 -16.76
C LYS A 333 -22.93 -8.15 -15.49
N LEU A 334 -22.99 -7.27 -14.48
CA LEU A 334 -23.54 -7.59 -13.15
C LEU A 334 -25.00 -7.99 -13.27
N GLN A 335 -25.35 -9.16 -12.75
CA GLN A 335 -26.71 -9.73 -12.77
C GLN A 335 -27.39 -9.69 -11.41
N SER A 336 -26.60 -9.81 -10.35
CA SER A 336 -27.11 -9.84 -8.98
C SER A 336 -26.08 -9.38 -7.96
N LEU A 337 -26.56 -8.98 -6.80
CA LEU A 337 -25.76 -8.62 -5.62
C LEU A 337 -26.14 -9.52 -4.45
N PRO A 338 -25.21 -9.90 -3.58
CA PRO A 338 -25.51 -10.65 -2.37
C PRO A 338 -26.18 -9.74 -1.32
N ALA A 339 -26.97 -10.31 -0.41
CA ALA A 339 -27.60 -9.55 0.67
C ALA A 339 -26.57 -8.86 1.58
N GLU A 340 -25.40 -9.45 1.71
CA GLU A 340 -24.27 -8.93 2.47
C GLU A 340 -23.74 -7.60 1.96
N ILE A 341 -24.06 -7.17 0.72
CA ILE A 341 -23.66 -5.86 0.19
C ILE A 341 -24.11 -4.74 1.14
N PHE A 342 -25.21 -4.92 1.83
CA PHE A 342 -25.75 -3.97 2.80
C PHE A 342 -25.02 -3.97 4.16
N SER A 343 -24.07 -4.88 4.39
CA SER A 343 -23.22 -4.92 5.59
C SER A 343 -22.00 -3.98 5.50
N MET A 344 -21.73 -3.38 4.34
CA MET A 344 -20.58 -2.49 4.11
C MET A 344 -20.85 -1.11 4.73
N LYS A 345 -20.44 -0.95 5.99
CA LYS A 345 -20.85 0.16 6.87
C LYS A 345 -20.35 1.55 6.45
N LYS A 346 -19.28 1.64 5.68
CA LYS A 346 -18.67 2.92 5.30
C LYS A 346 -18.96 3.34 3.86
N VAL A 347 -19.50 2.46 3.03
CA VAL A 347 -19.87 2.83 1.66
C VAL A 347 -21.03 3.79 1.71
N SER A 348 -20.80 5.04 1.29
CA SER A 348 -21.83 6.07 1.25
C SER A 348 -22.70 6.00 -0.02
N THR A 349 -22.10 5.57 -1.13
CA THR A 349 -22.79 5.46 -2.44
C THR A 349 -22.26 4.24 -3.20
N PHE A 350 -23.17 3.42 -3.66
CA PHE A 350 -22.89 2.33 -4.59
C PHE A 350 -23.20 2.79 -6.02
N ASP A 351 -22.23 2.62 -6.92
CA ASP A 351 -22.41 2.96 -8.34
C ASP A 351 -22.41 1.69 -9.20
N PHE A 352 -23.60 1.25 -9.58
CA PHE A 352 -23.82 0.07 -10.43
C PHE A 352 -24.47 0.42 -11.76
N ARG A 353 -24.35 1.66 -12.22
CA ARG A 353 -24.97 2.15 -13.45
C ARG A 353 -24.59 1.34 -14.68
N ASN A 354 -25.51 1.28 -15.65
CA ASN A 354 -25.31 0.60 -16.94
C ASN A 354 -25.00 -0.89 -16.80
N ASN A 355 -25.75 -1.58 -15.95
CA ASN A 355 -25.76 -3.04 -15.83
C ASN A 355 -27.16 -3.55 -16.21
N PRO A 356 -27.45 -3.73 -17.51
CA PRO A 356 -28.79 -4.01 -17.99
C PRO A 356 -29.40 -5.34 -17.50
N ASP A 357 -28.57 -6.27 -17.05
CA ASP A 357 -28.98 -7.55 -16.49
C ASP A 357 -29.24 -7.50 -14.98
N LEU A 358 -28.84 -6.39 -14.29
CA LEU A 358 -29.15 -6.15 -12.88
C LEU A 358 -30.58 -5.62 -12.78
N SER A 359 -31.53 -6.51 -12.47
CA SER A 359 -32.97 -6.19 -12.45
C SER A 359 -33.60 -6.20 -11.05
N SER A 360 -32.83 -6.57 -10.05
CA SER A 360 -33.28 -6.61 -8.65
C SER A 360 -32.12 -6.36 -7.68
N LEU A 361 -32.47 -5.85 -6.48
CA LEU A 361 -31.59 -5.84 -5.31
C LEU A 361 -32.08 -6.85 -4.28
N PRO A 362 -31.21 -7.33 -3.38
CA PRO A 362 -31.63 -8.16 -2.26
C PRO A 362 -32.70 -7.48 -1.41
N GLU A 363 -33.71 -8.23 -0.98
CA GLU A 363 -34.81 -7.68 -0.17
C GLU A 363 -34.39 -7.37 1.27
N THR A 364 -33.40 -8.10 1.78
CA THR A 364 -32.92 -7.95 3.15
C THR A 364 -31.75 -7.01 3.25
N ARG A 365 -31.76 -6.18 4.26
CA ARG A 365 -30.71 -5.24 4.62
C ARG A 365 -30.01 -5.72 5.89
N GLY A 366 -28.69 -5.68 5.93
CA GLY A 366 -27.93 -5.89 7.16
C GLY A 366 -28.22 -4.81 8.20
N GLU A 367 -28.24 -5.17 9.48
CA GLU A 367 -28.44 -4.21 10.56
C GLU A 367 -27.30 -3.17 10.61
N GLY A 368 -27.65 -1.90 10.81
CA GLY A 368 -26.70 -0.81 11.11
C GLY A 368 -26.01 -0.17 9.92
N VAL A 369 -26.50 -0.33 8.70
CA VAL A 369 -25.93 0.32 7.50
C VAL A 369 -26.50 1.72 7.30
N ALA A 370 -25.65 2.73 7.32
CA ALA A 370 -26.01 4.09 6.89
C ALA A 370 -25.78 4.18 5.37
N LEU A 371 -26.77 3.77 4.58
CA LEU A 371 -26.70 3.88 3.13
C LEU A 371 -27.13 5.28 2.69
N ALA A 372 -26.21 6.02 2.06
CA ALA A 372 -26.55 7.33 1.52
C ALA A 372 -27.20 7.25 0.13
N GLY A 373 -26.74 6.37 -0.77
CA GLY A 373 -27.27 6.32 -2.12
C GLY A 373 -26.94 5.07 -2.94
N PHE A 374 -27.82 4.83 -3.93
CA PHE A 374 -27.62 3.85 -5.00
C PHE A 374 -27.78 4.55 -6.35
N LEU A 375 -26.81 4.35 -7.23
CA LEU A 375 -26.87 4.77 -8.63
C LEU A 375 -27.07 3.51 -9.49
N LEU A 376 -28.26 3.38 -10.06
CA LEU A 376 -28.77 2.21 -10.79
C LEU A 376 -29.32 2.60 -12.18
N ASP A 377 -28.84 3.73 -12.74
CA ASP A 377 -29.28 4.19 -14.06
C ASP A 377 -28.89 3.19 -15.13
N GLY A 378 -29.73 2.98 -16.14
CA GLY A 378 -29.45 2.08 -17.26
C GLY A 378 -29.35 0.59 -16.86
N CYS A 379 -30.07 0.21 -15.80
CA CYS A 379 -30.18 -1.18 -15.35
C CYS A 379 -31.45 -1.86 -15.88
N GLY A 380 -31.80 -3.02 -15.36
CA GLY A 380 -32.96 -3.83 -15.81
C GLY A 380 -34.22 -3.71 -14.94
N PHE A 381 -34.33 -2.72 -14.04
CA PHE A 381 -35.42 -2.62 -13.08
C PHE A 381 -36.76 -2.32 -13.76
N THR A 382 -37.77 -3.13 -13.44
CA THR A 382 -39.16 -2.94 -13.90
C THR A 382 -40.09 -2.34 -12.84
N SER A 383 -39.63 -2.29 -11.61
CA SER A 383 -40.28 -1.66 -10.46
C SER A 383 -39.25 -1.02 -9.55
N ILE A 384 -39.67 -0.16 -8.65
CA ILE A 384 -38.79 0.41 -7.62
C ILE A 384 -38.36 -0.70 -6.67
N PRO A 385 -37.04 -0.89 -6.45
CA PRO A 385 -36.56 -1.94 -5.56
C PRO A 385 -37.00 -1.69 -4.10
N ALA A 386 -37.33 -2.75 -3.37
CA ALA A 386 -37.84 -2.69 -2.01
C ALA A 386 -36.95 -1.90 -1.03
N ILE A 387 -35.66 -1.76 -1.34
CA ILE A 387 -34.74 -0.96 -0.56
C ILE A 387 -35.11 0.53 -0.50
N ALA A 388 -35.90 1.05 -1.46
CA ALA A 388 -36.40 2.41 -1.47
C ALA A 388 -37.30 2.73 -0.27
N ALA A 389 -37.95 1.71 0.30
CA ALA A 389 -38.79 1.83 1.51
C ALA A 389 -37.98 1.78 2.82
N THR A 390 -36.65 1.59 2.73
CA THR A 390 -35.79 1.40 3.91
C THR A 390 -35.31 2.73 4.47
N GLU A 391 -35.40 2.91 5.78
CA GLU A 391 -34.82 4.08 6.45
C GLU A 391 -33.31 4.18 6.25
N GLY A 392 -32.80 5.41 6.07
CA GLY A 392 -31.39 5.70 5.89
C GLY A 392 -30.94 5.82 4.44
N ILE A 393 -31.76 5.43 3.45
CA ILE A 393 -31.49 5.73 2.04
C ILE A 393 -31.91 7.17 1.77
N ARG A 394 -30.98 7.96 1.23
CA ARG A 394 -31.19 9.37 0.91
C ARG A 394 -31.31 9.63 -0.58
N MET A 395 -30.61 8.86 -1.40
CA MET A 395 -30.60 9.00 -2.85
C MET A 395 -30.78 7.66 -3.55
N LEU A 396 -31.67 7.61 -4.54
CA LEU A 396 -31.88 6.49 -5.42
C LEU A 396 -32.02 7.00 -6.86
N SER A 397 -31.05 6.68 -7.69
CA SER A 397 -31.10 6.99 -9.12
C SER A 397 -31.44 5.72 -9.90
N LEU A 398 -32.52 5.77 -10.65
CA LEU A 398 -33.09 4.70 -11.45
C LEU A 398 -33.42 5.19 -12.88
N ALA A 399 -32.73 6.22 -13.36
CA ALA A 399 -32.93 6.70 -14.71
C ALA A 399 -32.70 5.61 -15.76
N ASP A 400 -33.34 5.72 -16.92
CA ASP A 400 -33.17 4.81 -18.05
C ASP A 400 -33.35 3.31 -17.71
N ASN A 401 -34.33 3.02 -16.83
CA ASN A 401 -34.78 1.67 -16.51
C ASN A 401 -36.10 1.33 -17.22
N LYS A 402 -36.80 0.30 -16.78
CA LYS A 402 -38.08 -0.19 -17.37
C LYS A 402 -39.25 -0.05 -16.39
N ILE A 403 -39.20 0.92 -15.50
CA ILE A 403 -40.21 1.14 -14.44
C ILE A 403 -41.46 1.75 -15.08
N THR A 404 -42.61 1.12 -14.83
CA THR A 404 -43.91 1.53 -15.44
C THR A 404 -44.84 2.23 -14.44
N SER A 405 -44.54 2.18 -13.15
CA SER A 405 -45.37 2.80 -12.12
C SER A 405 -44.58 3.05 -10.83
N VAL A 406 -45.04 4.03 -10.07
CA VAL A 406 -44.48 4.37 -8.74
C VAL A 406 -45.63 4.44 -7.75
N SER A 407 -45.50 3.73 -6.63
CA SER A 407 -46.42 3.81 -5.51
C SER A 407 -45.78 4.56 -4.35
N ASN A 408 -46.48 5.53 -3.78
CA ASN A 408 -45.98 6.30 -2.63
C ASN A 408 -45.68 5.42 -1.39
N ASN A 409 -46.29 4.23 -1.29
CA ASN A 409 -46.06 3.31 -0.19
C ASN A 409 -44.72 2.52 -0.33
N GLU A 410 -44.05 2.67 -1.46
CA GLU A 410 -42.78 2.03 -1.75
C GLU A 410 -41.55 2.89 -1.39
N LEU A 411 -41.77 4.09 -0.89
CA LEU A 411 -40.71 5.06 -0.61
C LEU A 411 -40.56 5.34 0.89
N SER A 412 -39.34 5.38 1.35
CA SER A 412 -39.00 5.81 2.71
C SER A 412 -39.17 7.32 2.88
N ALA A 413 -39.62 7.75 4.05
CA ALA A 413 -39.66 9.17 4.42
C ALA A 413 -38.26 9.83 4.47
N THR A 414 -37.19 9.05 4.53
CA THR A 414 -35.81 9.56 4.53
C THR A 414 -35.24 9.76 3.13
N LEU A 415 -35.92 9.31 2.08
CA LEU A 415 -35.47 9.45 0.70
C LEU A 415 -35.60 10.93 0.27
N GLN A 416 -34.50 11.57 -0.03
CA GLN A 416 -34.41 12.99 -0.41
C GLN A 416 -34.36 13.18 -1.92
N CYS A 417 -33.85 12.21 -2.65
CA CYS A 417 -33.69 12.27 -4.09
C CYS A 417 -34.07 10.93 -4.74
N LEU A 418 -35.03 10.99 -5.66
CA LEU A 418 -35.43 9.88 -6.52
C LEU A 418 -35.34 10.34 -7.97
N ILE A 419 -34.53 9.72 -8.79
CA ILE A 419 -34.37 10.02 -10.22
C ILE A 419 -34.97 8.87 -11.02
N LEU A 420 -35.92 9.18 -11.90
CA LEU A 420 -36.68 8.22 -12.70
C LEU A 420 -36.75 8.60 -14.20
N ASP A 421 -35.95 9.57 -14.64
CA ASP A 421 -35.95 10.03 -16.03
C ASP A 421 -35.69 8.81 -16.99
N GLY A 422 -36.31 8.87 -18.18
CA GLY A 422 -36.14 7.81 -19.17
C GLY A 422 -36.86 6.49 -18.88
N ASN A 423 -37.71 6.40 -17.83
CA ASN A 423 -38.59 5.26 -17.56
C ASN A 423 -39.93 5.38 -18.26
N PRO A 424 -40.61 4.28 -18.64
CA PRO A 424 -41.96 4.31 -19.28
C PRO A 424 -43.08 4.45 -18.21
N LEU A 425 -43.04 5.49 -17.40
CA LEU A 425 -43.98 5.80 -16.33
C LEU A 425 -45.35 6.21 -16.86
#